data_e3ecd83b763097f427912979f546a283
#
_entry.id   e3ecd83b763097f427912979f546a283
#
_cell.length_a   1.000
_cell.length_b   1.000
_cell.length_c   1.000
_cell.angle_alpha   90.00
_cell.angle_beta   90.00
_cell.angle_gamma   90.00
#
_symmetry.space_group_name_H-M   'P 1'
#
loop_
_entity.id
_entity.type
_entity.pdbx_description
1 polymer ?
#
loop_
_entity_poly.entity_id
_entity_poly.type
_entity_poly.pdbx_seq_one_letter_code
_entity_poly.pdbx_strand_id
1 'polypeptide(L)'
;MALSEKERSLLFASKRAQAQRNAADHVASILWKTAENIVKAARKYRPYYQSKTMSDVAQYEKEARQIAANAEKAIEKYVEAYSQAGGRVLKIDTKELINNYLKQEIFGKTYMQRNSDYLSDFAEDIVKLVKAGVSLRYDERKIINAVRSSYKDPYNRSLMTKAAKSDNKAMEVPHRGKGIFTASYENIIRNVRNTIGLAWTQVEKEYGDRHDAIGFYVHRASSIPCSICDEHIGWLHRMTDPAPMYHTSCKCIVEYVFNENDKPQLKDPII
;
A
#
# COMPACT_ATOMS: atom_id res chain seq x y z
N MET A 1 -17.95 18.00 26.38
CA MET A 1 -19.07 17.18 25.85
C MET A 1 -18.47 15.89 25.31
N ALA A 2 -19.03 14.73 25.64
CA ALA A 2 -18.64 13.46 25.01
C ALA A 2 -19.12 13.47 23.55
N LEU A 3 -18.31 12.90 22.65
CA LEU A 3 -18.70 12.73 21.23
C LEU A 3 -19.89 11.75 21.15
N SER A 4 -20.82 12.02 20.25
CA SER A 4 -21.79 11.02 19.83
C SER A 4 -21.09 9.88 19.12
N GLU A 5 -21.71 8.70 19.05
CA GLU A 5 -21.12 7.55 18.38
C GLU A 5 -20.82 7.82 16.89
N LYS A 6 -21.69 8.56 16.24
CA LYS A 6 -21.50 9.01 14.86
C LYS A 6 -20.27 9.93 14.70
N GLU A 7 -20.10 10.89 15.62
CA GLU A 7 -18.92 11.77 15.60
C GLU A 7 -17.64 11.01 15.90
N ARG A 8 -17.69 10.03 16.82
CA ARG A 8 -16.58 9.11 17.08
C ARG A 8 -16.19 8.36 15.81
N SER A 9 -17.17 7.76 15.13
CA SER A 9 -16.92 6.99 13.89
C SER A 9 -16.34 7.84 12.77
N LEU A 10 -16.84 9.05 12.57
CA LEU A 10 -16.30 9.99 11.59
C LEU A 10 -14.86 10.40 11.92
N LEU A 11 -14.57 10.69 13.19
CA LEU A 11 -13.22 11.01 13.64
C LEU A 11 -12.29 9.82 13.41
N PHE A 12 -12.70 8.62 13.77
CA PHE A 12 -11.91 7.40 13.58
C PHE A 12 -11.60 7.15 12.11
N ALA A 13 -12.60 7.24 11.22
CA ALA A 13 -12.42 7.09 9.79
C ALA A 13 -11.47 8.15 9.19
N SER A 14 -11.58 9.40 9.64
CA SER A 14 -10.68 10.48 9.24
C SER A 14 -9.23 10.18 9.65
N LYS A 15 -9.01 9.72 10.89
CA LYS A 15 -7.68 9.32 11.39
C LYS A 15 -7.14 8.08 10.69
N ARG A 16 -7.99 7.09 10.36
CA ARG A 16 -7.63 5.94 9.51
C ARG A 16 -7.12 6.39 8.15
N ALA A 17 -7.87 7.26 7.47
CA ALA A 17 -7.46 7.77 6.17
C ALA A 17 -6.15 8.57 6.24
N GLN A 18 -5.92 9.32 7.31
CA GLN A 18 -4.66 10.01 7.55
C GLN A 18 -3.50 9.04 7.77
N ALA A 19 -3.69 8.01 8.60
CA ALA A 19 -2.69 6.96 8.84
C ALA A 19 -2.28 6.25 7.55
N GLN A 20 -3.26 5.89 6.70
CA GLN A 20 -3.02 5.28 5.39
C GLN A 20 -2.21 6.18 4.45
N ARG A 21 -2.49 7.50 4.43
CA ARG A 21 -1.72 8.47 3.62
C ARG A 21 -0.30 8.62 4.14
N ASN A 22 -0.13 8.88 5.43
CA ASN A 22 1.18 9.08 6.03
C ASN A 22 2.08 7.85 5.87
N ALA A 23 1.54 6.65 6.06
CA ALA A 23 2.28 5.41 5.83
C ALA A 23 2.71 5.27 4.37
N ALA A 24 1.81 5.57 3.43
CA ALA A 24 2.12 5.54 2.00
C ALA A 24 3.24 6.52 1.63
N ASP A 25 3.25 7.72 2.21
CA ASP A 25 4.28 8.74 1.97
C ASP A 25 5.64 8.32 2.54
N HIS A 26 5.67 7.72 3.74
CA HIS A 26 6.91 7.15 4.29
C HIS A 26 7.44 6.00 3.45
N VAL A 27 6.56 5.09 3.04
CA VAL A 27 6.93 3.97 2.17
C VAL A 27 7.41 4.46 0.80
N ALA A 28 6.76 5.47 0.22
CA ALA A 28 7.21 6.11 -1.01
C ALA A 28 8.63 6.67 -0.90
N SER A 29 8.97 7.27 0.23
CA SER A 29 10.32 7.79 0.51
C SER A 29 11.36 6.65 0.61
N ILE A 30 11.00 5.53 1.26
CA ILE A 30 11.84 4.34 1.32
C ILE A 30 12.07 3.78 -0.08
N LEU A 31 11.02 3.61 -0.87
CA LEU A 31 11.10 3.08 -2.23
C LEU A 31 11.95 3.98 -3.14
N TRP A 32 11.83 5.31 -3.02
CA TRP A 32 12.71 6.22 -3.74
C TRP A 32 14.19 6.00 -3.37
N LYS A 33 14.51 5.95 -2.07
CA LYS A 33 15.89 5.70 -1.61
C LYS A 33 16.42 4.33 -2.07
N THR A 34 15.56 3.32 -2.06
CA THR A 34 15.87 1.98 -2.57
C THR A 34 16.20 2.03 -4.06
N ALA A 35 15.37 2.69 -4.87
CA ALA A 35 15.63 2.88 -6.30
C ALA A 35 16.96 3.61 -6.55
N GLU A 36 17.24 4.68 -5.81
CA GLU A 36 18.51 5.42 -5.90
C GLU A 36 19.72 4.53 -5.57
N ASN A 37 19.62 3.69 -4.54
CA ASN A 37 20.68 2.77 -4.16
C ASN A 37 20.92 1.70 -5.25
N ILE A 38 19.85 1.17 -5.87
CA ILE A 38 19.96 0.24 -7.00
C ILE A 38 20.67 0.90 -8.19
N VAL A 39 20.35 2.16 -8.50
CA VAL A 39 21.06 2.91 -9.56
C VAL A 39 22.55 3.07 -9.23
N LYS A 40 22.88 3.46 -7.99
CA LYS A 40 24.27 3.60 -7.54
C LYS A 40 25.06 2.29 -7.60
N ALA A 41 24.43 1.16 -7.27
CA ALA A 41 25.04 -0.16 -7.35
C ALA A 41 25.46 -0.52 -8.79
N ALA A 42 24.76 -0.01 -9.80
CA ALA A 42 25.10 -0.24 -11.22
C ALA A 42 26.52 0.20 -11.61
N ARG A 43 27.15 1.11 -10.84
CA ARG A 43 28.54 1.55 -11.09
C ARG A 43 29.52 0.38 -11.12
N LYS A 44 29.35 -0.60 -10.26
CA LYS A 44 30.23 -1.78 -10.16
C LYS A 44 30.19 -2.65 -11.42
N TYR A 45 29.10 -2.58 -12.16
CA TYR A 45 28.79 -3.47 -13.29
C TYR A 45 28.88 -2.75 -14.64
N ARG A 46 29.28 -1.50 -14.65
CA ARG A 46 29.44 -0.70 -15.85
C ARG A 46 30.92 -0.43 -16.08
N PRO A 47 31.56 -1.06 -17.11
CA PRO A 47 33.02 -0.95 -17.31
C PRO A 47 33.51 0.49 -17.46
N TYR A 48 32.72 1.34 -18.14
CA TYR A 48 32.95 2.77 -18.28
C TYR A 48 31.63 3.48 -18.58
N TYR A 49 31.54 4.77 -18.30
CA TYR A 49 30.29 5.48 -18.31
C TYR A 49 29.57 5.53 -19.67
N GLN A 50 30.34 5.39 -20.79
CA GLN A 50 29.76 5.34 -22.13
C GLN A 50 29.41 3.93 -22.63
N SER A 51 29.66 2.91 -21.83
CA SER A 51 29.28 1.55 -22.20
C SER A 51 27.78 1.42 -22.41
N LYS A 52 27.39 0.70 -23.46
CA LYS A 52 26.00 0.31 -23.73
C LYS A 52 25.56 -0.94 -22.98
N THR A 53 26.50 -1.67 -22.40
CA THR A 53 26.29 -2.96 -21.74
C THR A 53 26.84 -2.97 -20.33
N MET A 54 26.35 -3.84 -19.50
CA MET A 54 26.83 -4.12 -18.15
C MET A 54 27.68 -5.40 -18.17
N SER A 55 28.73 -5.46 -17.35
CA SER A 55 29.69 -6.57 -17.32
C SER A 55 29.07 -7.86 -16.74
N ASP A 56 28.22 -7.73 -15.72
CA ASP A 56 27.56 -8.87 -15.06
C ASP A 56 26.15 -8.47 -14.66
N VAL A 57 25.21 -8.72 -15.54
CA VAL A 57 23.78 -8.40 -15.33
C VAL A 57 23.17 -9.26 -14.21
N ALA A 58 23.52 -10.56 -14.16
CA ALA A 58 22.95 -11.46 -13.18
C ALA A 58 23.33 -11.08 -11.74
N GLN A 59 24.59 -10.73 -11.52
CA GLN A 59 25.06 -10.29 -10.22
C GLN A 59 24.48 -8.94 -9.84
N TYR A 60 24.32 -8.01 -10.80
CA TYR A 60 23.64 -6.75 -10.56
C TYR A 60 22.17 -6.95 -10.16
N GLU A 61 21.43 -7.82 -10.84
CA GLU A 61 20.04 -8.16 -10.51
C GLU A 61 19.93 -8.76 -9.10
N LYS A 62 20.87 -9.63 -8.72
CA LYS A 62 20.95 -10.20 -7.37
C LYS A 62 21.18 -9.13 -6.32
N GLU A 63 22.15 -8.21 -6.55
CA GLU A 63 22.42 -7.10 -5.64
C GLU A 63 21.20 -6.16 -5.53
N ALA A 64 20.53 -5.86 -6.63
CA ALA A 64 19.34 -5.03 -6.65
C ALA A 64 18.20 -5.63 -5.79
N ARG A 65 17.96 -6.94 -5.91
CA ARG A 65 16.98 -7.64 -5.06
C ARG A 65 17.39 -7.60 -3.58
N GLN A 66 18.67 -7.73 -3.26
CA GLN A 66 19.15 -7.62 -1.88
C GLN A 66 18.94 -6.20 -1.31
N ILE A 67 19.19 -5.17 -2.12
CA ILE A 67 18.93 -3.77 -1.72
C ILE A 67 17.43 -3.56 -1.45
N ALA A 68 16.54 -4.11 -2.27
CA ALA A 68 15.11 -4.04 -2.07
C ALA A 68 14.65 -4.82 -0.82
N ALA A 69 15.18 -6.02 -0.59
CA ALA A 69 14.90 -6.82 0.60
C ALA A 69 15.29 -6.09 1.89
N ASN A 70 16.39 -5.33 1.88
CA ASN A 70 16.79 -4.53 3.04
C ASN A 70 15.79 -3.41 3.39
N ALA A 71 14.97 -2.97 2.45
CA ALA A 71 13.91 -1.99 2.69
C ALA A 71 12.68 -2.59 3.41
N GLU A 72 12.50 -3.90 3.37
CA GLU A 72 11.34 -4.61 3.90
C GLU A 72 11.10 -4.31 5.38
N LYS A 73 12.14 -4.46 6.22
CA LYS A 73 12.05 -4.19 7.66
C LYS A 73 11.65 -2.76 7.99
N ALA A 74 12.09 -1.79 7.19
CA ALA A 74 11.72 -0.39 7.39
C ALA A 74 10.24 -0.15 7.03
N ILE A 75 9.75 -0.79 5.97
CA ILE A 75 8.34 -0.72 5.58
C ILE A 75 7.46 -1.39 6.63
N GLU A 76 7.83 -2.59 7.10
CA GLU A 76 7.14 -3.34 8.15
C GLU A 76 6.94 -2.49 9.40
N LYS A 77 8.00 -1.86 9.89
CA LYS A 77 7.96 -0.98 11.07
C LYS A 77 6.92 0.15 10.93
N TYR A 78 6.83 0.77 9.75
CA TYR A 78 5.82 1.80 9.51
C TYR A 78 4.41 1.22 9.45
N VAL A 79 4.21 0.09 8.78
CA VAL A 79 2.90 -0.56 8.72
C VAL A 79 2.44 -0.96 10.12
N GLU A 80 3.29 -1.57 10.92
CA GLU A 80 2.98 -1.92 12.31
C GLU A 80 2.60 -0.68 13.13
N ALA A 81 3.43 0.37 13.11
CA ALA A 81 3.19 1.59 13.87
C ALA A 81 1.88 2.29 13.50
N TYR A 82 1.57 2.36 12.18
CA TYR A 82 0.33 2.97 11.70
C TYR A 82 -0.89 2.07 11.89
N SER A 83 -0.74 0.75 11.88
CA SER A 83 -1.81 -0.19 12.22
C SER A 83 -2.21 -0.10 13.69
N GLN A 84 -1.23 0.00 14.60
CA GLN A 84 -1.47 0.16 16.04
C GLN A 84 -2.04 1.54 16.42
N ALA A 85 -1.92 2.53 15.56
CA ALA A 85 -2.40 3.88 15.84
C ALA A 85 -3.93 3.95 16.09
N GLY A 86 -4.69 3.02 15.54
CA GLY A 86 -6.14 2.93 15.76
C GLY A 86 -6.51 2.73 17.23
N GLY A 87 -5.79 1.86 17.94
CA GLY A 87 -5.99 1.62 19.37
C GLY A 87 -5.80 2.89 20.22
N ARG A 88 -4.80 3.70 19.87
CA ARG A 88 -4.58 4.99 20.55
C ARG A 88 -5.74 5.98 20.36
N VAL A 89 -6.35 5.99 19.19
CA VAL A 89 -7.52 6.85 18.91
C VAL A 89 -8.72 6.45 19.75
N LEU A 90 -8.96 5.14 19.92
CA LEU A 90 -10.09 4.61 20.72
C LEU A 90 -9.71 4.37 22.18
N LYS A 91 -8.46 4.65 22.60
CA LYS A 91 -7.93 4.45 23.95
C LYS A 91 -8.05 3.01 24.44
N ILE A 92 -7.82 2.05 23.55
CA ILE A 92 -7.79 0.61 23.86
C ILE A 92 -6.42 0.03 23.50
N ASP A 93 -5.96 -0.93 24.30
CA ASP A 93 -4.75 -1.70 23.92
C ASP A 93 -5.12 -2.73 22.87
N THR A 94 -4.44 -2.64 21.74
CA THR A 94 -4.66 -3.49 20.56
C THR A 94 -3.38 -4.11 20.03
N LYS A 95 -2.30 -4.06 20.82
CA LYS A 95 -0.98 -4.52 20.36
C LYS A 95 -1.00 -5.99 19.93
N GLU A 96 -1.55 -6.86 20.76
CA GLU A 96 -1.64 -8.28 20.45
C GLU A 96 -2.57 -8.56 19.26
N LEU A 97 -3.75 -7.93 19.25
CA LEU A 97 -4.72 -8.02 18.15
C LEU A 97 -4.07 -7.69 16.80
N ILE A 98 -3.35 -6.55 16.72
CA ILE A 98 -2.72 -6.11 15.49
C ILE A 98 -1.56 -7.02 15.10
N ASN A 99 -0.74 -7.46 16.05
CA ASN A 99 0.35 -8.39 15.76
C ASN A 99 -0.17 -9.73 15.21
N ASN A 100 -1.27 -10.24 15.75
CA ASN A 100 -1.91 -11.45 15.24
C ASN A 100 -2.50 -11.23 13.85
N TYR A 101 -3.18 -10.09 13.63
CA TYR A 101 -3.71 -9.72 12.33
C TYR A 101 -2.62 -9.62 11.24
N LEU A 102 -1.50 -8.99 11.52
CA LEU A 102 -0.41 -8.82 10.55
C LEU A 102 0.26 -10.15 10.15
N LYS A 103 0.17 -11.17 11.02
CA LYS A 103 0.66 -12.53 10.74
C LYS A 103 -0.38 -13.41 10.04
N GLN A 104 -1.61 -12.95 9.92
CA GLN A 104 -2.69 -13.72 9.33
C GLN A 104 -2.49 -13.88 7.82
N GLU A 105 -2.72 -15.09 7.33
CA GLU A 105 -2.75 -15.35 5.89
C GLU A 105 -4.10 -14.97 5.30
N ILE A 106 -4.06 -14.15 4.26
CA ILE A 106 -5.22 -13.76 3.46
C ILE A 106 -4.92 -14.20 2.03
N PHE A 107 -5.74 -15.08 1.46
CA PHE A 107 -5.47 -15.69 0.15
C PHE A 107 -4.08 -16.37 0.06
N GLY A 108 -3.74 -17.16 1.08
CA GLY A 108 -2.53 -17.99 1.12
C GLY A 108 -1.20 -17.24 1.30
N LYS A 109 -1.22 -15.95 1.66
CA LYS A 109 -0.03 -15.17 1.98
C LYS A 109 -0.29 -14.17 3.09
N THR A 110 0.71 -14.00 3.96
CA THR A 110 0.72 -12.88 4.92
C THR A 110 0.92 -11.55 4.19
N TYR A 111 0.66 -10.45 4.89
CA TYR A 111 0.99 -9.11 4.41
C TYR A 111 2.48 -9.01 3.99
N MET A 112 3.37 -9.52 4.83
CA MET A 112 4.82 -9.44 4.62
C MET A 112 5.26 -10.24 3.38
N GLN A 113 4.78 -11.47 3.20
CA GLN A 113 5.09 -12.27 2.02
C GLN A 113 4.68 -11.57 0.72
N ARG A 114 3.48 -10.93 0.71
CA ARG A 114 3.07 -10.13 -0.46
C ARG A 114 3.98 -8.92 -0.69
N ASN A 115 4.37 -8.26 0.39
CA ASN A 115 5.24 -7.09 0.30
C ASN A 115 6.63 -7.46 -0.21
N SER A 116 7.18 -8.59 0.25
CA SER A 116 8.46 -9.14 -0.22
C SER A 116 8.44 -9.44 -1.72
N ASP A 117 7.37 -10.10 -2.22
CA ASP A 117 7.19 -10.35 -3.65
C ASP A 117 7.19 -9.06 -4.45
N TYR A 118 6.41 -8.06 -4.03
CA TYR A 118 6.33 -6.76 -4.72
C TYR A 118 7.64 -5.97 -4.64
N LEU A 119 8.43 -6.10 -3.57
CA LEU A 119 9.74 -5.48 -3.47
C LEU A 119 10.75 -6.13 -4.43
N SER A 120 10.69 -7.45 -4.60
CA SER A 120 11.48 -8.14 -5.61
C SER A 120 11.14 -7.67 -7.02
N ASP A 121 9.85 -7.59 -7.34
CA ASP A 121 9.38 -7.06 -8.63
C ASP A 121 9.76 -5.58 -8.81
N PHE A 122 9.76 -4.77 -7.74
CA PHE A 122 10.21 -3.38 -7.76
C PHE A 122 11.70 -3.27 -8.10
N ALA A 123 12.55 -4.14 -7.52
CA ALA A 123 13.96 -4.18 -7.88
C ALA A 123 14.16 -4.47 -9.38
N GLU A 124 13.39 -5.40 -9.94
CA GLU A 124 13.43 -5.71 -11.37
C GLU A 124 12.97 -4.52 -12.23
N ASP A 125 11.93 -3.81 -11.82
CA ASP A 125 11.46 -2.61 -12.51
C ASP A 125 12.55 -1.53 -12.57
N ILE A 126 13.27 -1.30 -11.46
CA ILE A 126 14.37 -0.33 -11.42
C ILE A 126 15.56 -0.80 -12.25
N VAL A 127 15.91 -2.09 -12.19
CA VAL A 127 16.99 -2.67 -13.02
C VAL A 127 16.69 -2.45 -14.51
N LYS A 128 15.46 -2.66 -14.95
CA LYS A 128 15.05 -2.41 -16.35
C LYS A 128 15.26 -0.94 -16.75
N LEU A 129 14.87 0.00 -15.86
CA LEU A 129 15.10 1.43 -16.08
C LEU A 129 16.62 1.75 -16.20
N VAL A 130 17.43 1.18 -15.31
CA VAL A 130 18.89 1.37 -15.35
C VAL A 130 19.48 0.81 -16.63
N LYS A 131 19.12 -0.43 -17.02
CA LYS A 131 19.58 -1.06 -18.28
C LYS A 131 19.22 -0.21 -19.50
N ALA A 132 18.00 0.33 -19.53
CA ALA A 132 17.57 1.25 -20.58
C ALA A 132 18.41 2.53 -20.61
N GLY A 133 18.73 3.11 -19.46
CA GLY A 133 19.62 4.28 -19.36
C GLY A 133 21.06 3.99 -19.80
N VAL A 134 21.56 2.81 -19.47
CA VAL A 134 22.90 2.35 -19.89
C VAL A 134 22.94 2.16 -21.43
N SER A 135 21.95 1.51 -22.03
CA SER A 135 21.89 1.33 -23.48
C SER A 135 21.85 2.65 -24.25
N LEU A 136 21.26 3.69 -23.64
CA LEU A 136 21.25 5.06 -24.16
C LEU A 136 22.53 5.86 -23.84
N ARG A 137 23.55 5.23 -23.25
CA ARG A 137 24.81 5.86 -22.85
C ARG A 137 24.65 7.04 -21.88
N TYR A 138 23.59 7.04 -21.05
CA TYR A 138 23.39 8.06 -20.03
C TYR A 138 24.46 7.95 -18.94
N ASP A 139 24.96 9.09 -18.46
CA ASP A 139 25.72 9.13 -17.21
C ASP A 139 24.82 8.79 -16.00
N GLU A 140 25.45 8.58 -14.85
CA GLU A 140 24.72 8.19 -13.65
C GLU A 140 23.69 9.24 -13.22
N ARG A 141 24.03 10.52 -13.27
CA ARG A 141 23.11 11.61 -12.89
C ARG A 141 21.87 11.60 -13.77
N LYS A 142 22.06 11.37 -15.06
CA LYS A 142 20.97 11.29 -16.03
C LYS A 142 20.11 10.04 -15.82
N ILE A 143 20.72 8.90 -15.43
CA ILE A 143 20.00 7.69 -15.05
C ILE A 143 19.20 7.93 -13.78
N ILE A 144 19.79 8.51 -12.71
CA ILE A 144 19.08 8.85 -11.48
C ILE A 144 17.87 9.74 -11.76
N ASN A 145 18.02 10.79 -12.56
CA ASN A 145 16.91 11.68 -12.92
C ASN A 145 15.82 10.98 -13.72
N ALA A 146 16.20 10.09 -14.65
CA ALA A 146 15.26 9.30 -15.42
C ALA A 146 14.49 8.28 -14.53
N VAL A 147 15.20 7.62 -13.61
CA VAL A 147 14.56 6.74 -12.61
C VAL A 147 13.64 7.54 -11.69
N ARG A 148 14.07 8.72 -11.22
CA ARG A 148 13.25 9.61 -10.37
C ARG A 148 11.91 9.97 -11.02
N SER A 149 11.90 10.21 -12.32
CA SER A 149 10.68 10.55 -13.05
C SER A 149 9.80 9.35 -13.39
N SER A 150 10.31 8.11 -13.27
CA SER A 150 9.67 6.91 -13.82
C SER A 150 9.51 5.75 -12.84
N TYR A 151 10.13 5.79 -11.64
CA TYR A 151 10.16 4.64 -10.72
C TYR A 151 8.78 4.22 -10.20
N LYS A 152 7.81 5.14 -10.19
CA LYS A 152 6.42 4.86 -9.79
C LYS A 152 5.66 4.09 -10.86
N ASP A 153 5.97 4.36 -12.12
CA ASP A 153 5.36 3.70 -13.27
C ASP A 153 6.38 3.60 -14.41
N PRO A 154 7.28 2.59 -14.35
CA PRO A 154 8.34 2.42 -15.34
C PRO A 154 7.82 2.06 -16.73
N TYR A 155 6.57 1.57 -16.85
CA TYR A 155 5.97 1.12 -18.09
C TYR A 155 5.24 2.21 -18.87
N ASN A 156 4.81 3.26 -18.18
CA ASN A 156 3.97 4.31 -18.79
C ASN A 156 4.76 5.41 -19.49
N ARG A 157 6.07 5.49 -19.41
CA ARG A 157 6.83 6.51 -20.19
C ARG A 157 8.29 6.16 -20.45
N SER A 158 8.57 5.99 -21.64
CA SER A 158 9.57 6.69 -22.48
C SER A 158 11.04 6.40 -22.26
N LEU A 159 11.60 6.05 -21.09
CA LEU A 159 13.01 5.64 -21.05
C LEU A 159 13.18 4.28 -21.69
N MET A 160 12.38 3.30 -21.30
CA MET A 160 12.37 1.97 -21.91
C MET A 160 11.96 2.02 -23.37
N THR A 161 10.93 2.81 -23.70
CA THR A 161 10.50 3.01 -25.10
C THR A 161 11.57 3.69 -25.95
N LYS A 162 12.28 4.68 -25.40
CA LYS A 162 13.42 5.33 -26.07
C LYS A 162 14.55 4.35 -26.31
N ALA A 163 14.90 3.53 -25.31
CA ALA A 163 15.94 2.52 -25.43
C ALA A 163 15.57 1.46 -26.47
N ALA A 164 14.34 0.96 -26.46
CA ALA A 164 13.83 0.00 -27.44
C ALA A 164 13.90 0.55 -28.87
N LYS A 165 13.54 1.82 -29.06
CA LYS A 165 13.65 2.49 -30.39
C LYS A 165 15.08 2.69 -30.84
N SER A 166 16.05 2.93 -29.91
CA SER A 166 17.43 3.20 -30.29
C SER A 166 18.21 1.95 -30.72
N ASP A 167 17.85 0.77 -30.21
CA ASP A 167 18.60 -0.47 -30.44
C ASP A 167 17.93 -1.42 -31.45
N ASN A 168 16.82 -1.03 -32.06
CA ASN A 168 15.98 -1.86 -32.97
C ASN A 168 15.60 -3.23 -32.38
N LYS A 169 15.77 -3.42 -31.08
CA LYS A 169 15.34 -4.60 -30.34
C LYS A 169 14.16 -4.18 -29.47
N ALA A 170 13.03 -4.78 -29.72
CA ALA A 170 11.89 -4.67 -28.80
C ALA A 170 12.37 -5.15 -27.41
N MET A 171 12.62 -4.22 -26.48
CA MET A 171 12.62 -4.57 -25.10
C MET A 171 11.20 -5.02 -24.78
N GLU A 172 11.01 -6.32 -24.62
CA GLU A 172 9.76 -6.82 -24.07
C GLU A 172 9.55 -6.19 -22.71
N VAL A 173 8.63 -5.26 -22.68
CA VAL A 173 8.13 -4.69 -21.44
C VAL A 173 7.07 -5.67 -20.96
N PRO A 174 7.34 -6.47 -19.93
CA PRO A 174 6.34 -7.40 -19.41
C PRO A 174 5.16 -6.58 -18.90
N HIS A 175 4.01 -6.70 -19.50
CA HIS A 175 2.82 -5.92 -19.17
C HIS A 175 2.10 -6.39 -17.90
N ARG A 176 2.69 -7.32 -17.11
CA ARG A 176 2.01 -7.86 -15.93
C ARG A 176 3.00 -8.10 -14.80
N GLY A 177 2.98 -7.19 -13.83
CA GLY A 177 3.43 -7.53 -12.49
C GLY A 177 2.48 -8.56 -11.83
N LYS A 178 2.92 -9.23 -10.77
CA LYS A 178 2.11 -10.21 -10.02
C LYS A 178 0.91 -9.60 -9.27
N GLY A 179 0.71 -8.30 -9.31
CA GLY A 179 -0.37 -7.58 -8.65
C GLY A 179 -1.44 -7.03 -9.60
N ILE A 180 -2.35 -6.23 -9.07
CA ILE A 180 -3.43 -5.59 -9.83
C ILE A 180 -2.87 -4.51 -10.77
N PHE A 181 -1.81 -3.82 -10.34
CA PHE A 181 -1.15 -2.79 -11.13
C PHE A 181 0.06 -3.37 -11.88
N THR A 182 0.36 -2.82 -13.04
CA THR A 182 1.54 -3.17 -13.82
C THR A 182 2.83 -2.81 -13.09
N ALA A 183 2.85 -1.66 -12.39
CA ALA A 183 3.99 -1.17 -11.66
C ALA A 183 4.01 -1.73 -10.23
N SER A 184 5.15 -2.28 -9.82
CA SER A 184 5.33 -2.85 -8.48
C SER A 184 5.21 -1.80 -7.37
N TYR A 185 5.63 -0.56 -7.64
CA TYR A 185 5.46 0.56 -6.73
C TYR A 185 3.99 0.73 -6.29
N GLU A 186 3.06 0.76 -7.23
CA GLU A 186 1.63 0.93 -6.93
C GLU A 186 1.06 -0.27 -6.16
N ASN A 187 1.55 -1.48 -6.45
CA ASN A 187 1.15 -2.68 -5.71
C ASN A 187 1.61 -2.62 -4.25
N ILE A 188 2.84 -2.15 -3.97
CA ILE A 188 3.35 -1.95 -2.60
C ILE A 188 2.50 -0.92 -1.87
N ILE A 189 2.30 0.26 -2.45
CA ILE A 189 1.53 1.35 -1.83
C ILE A 189 0.09 0.92 -1.53
N ARG A 190 -0.54 0.20 -2.46
CA ARG A 190 -1.88 -0.36 -2.28
C ARG A 190 -1.90 -1.39 -1.15
N ASN A 191 -0.93 -2.30 -1.11
CA ASN A 191 -0.83 -3.33 -0.07
C ASN A 191 -0.69 -2.69 1.32
N VAL A 192 0.17 -1.69 1.46
CA VAL A 192 0.37 -0.92 2.70
C VAL A 192 -0.93 -0.26 3.16
N ARG A 193 -1.57 0.52 2.27
CA ARG A 193 -2.83 1.21 2.60
C ARG A 193 -3.94 0.25 2.99
N ASN A 194 -4.07 -0.85 2.26
CA ASN A 194 -5.12 -1.83 2.51
C ASN A 194 -4.90 -2.54 3.84
N THR A 195 -3.68 -2.96 4.13
CA THR A 195 -3.33 -3.63 5.40
C THR A 195 -3.61 -2.74 6.61
N ILE A 196 -3.20 -1.47 6.57
CA ILE A 196 -3.49 -0.50 7.63
C ILE A 196 -5.00 -0.30 7.78
N GLY A 197 -5.72 -0.14 6.66
CA GLY A 197 -7.17 0.05 6.70
C GLY A 197 -7.89 -1.12 7.35
N LEU A 198 -7.54 -2.35 6.98
CA LEU A 198 -8.10 -3.57 7.57
C LEU A 198 -7.69 -3.74 9.05
N ALA A 199 -6.47 -3.40 9.41
CA ALA A 199 -6.02 -3.40 10.80
C ALA A 199 -6.88 -2.45 11.67
N TRP A 200 -7.16 -1.25 11.17
CA TRP A 200 -8.05 -0.31 11.85
C TRP A 200 -9.50 -0.82 11.96
N THR A 201 -9.97 -1.57 10.97
CA THR A 201 -11.28 -2.25 11.07
C THR A 201 -11.30 -3.27 12.21
N GLN A 202 -10.22 -4.04 12.41
CA GLN A 202 -10.12 -4.96 13.56
C GLN A 202 -10.14 -4.19 14.88
N VAL A 203 -9.45 -3.06 14.96
CA VAL A 203 -9.47 -2.20 16.16
C VAL A 203 -10.86 -1.64 16.42
N GLU A 204 -11.58 -1.21 15.38
CA GLU A 204 -12.92 -0.68 15.51
C GLU A 204 -13.92 -1.76 15.97
N LYS A 205 -13.76 -2.99 15.44
CA LYS A 205 -14.56 -4.13 15.90
C LYS A 205 -14.29 -4.48 17.36
N GLU A 206 -13.04 -4.55 17.76
CA GLU A 206 -12.62 -4.79 19.15
C GLU A 206 -13.20 -3.73 20.11
N TYR A 207 -13.28 -2.47 19.66
CA TYR A 207 -13.95 -1.41 20.41
C TYR A 207 -15.43 -1.72 20.63
N GLY A 208 -16.16 -2.11 19.58
CA GLY A 208 -17.57 -2.50 19.69
C GLY A 208 -17.77 -3.67 20.65
N ASP A 209 -16.95 -4.72 20.52
CA ASP A 209 -17.00 -5.92 21.37
C ASP A 209 -16.73 -5.59 22.85
N ARG A 210 -15.73 -4.75 23.16
CA ARG A 210 -15.39 -4.35 24.54
C ARG A 210 -16.43 -3.45 25.21
N HIS A 211 -17.30 -2.83 24.46
CA HIS A 211 -18.34 -1.95 24.98
C HIS A 211 -19.74 -2.54 24.81
N ASP A 212 -19.82 -3.87 24.60
CA ASP A 212 -21.09 -4.62 24.52
C ASP A 212 -22.04 -4.08 23.43
N ALA A 213 -21.48 -3.72 22.26
CA ALA A 213 -22.29 -3.30 21.13
C ALA A 213 -23.21 -4.45 20.68
N ILE A 214 -24.49 -4.18 20.49
CA ILE A 214 -25.49 -5.16 20.02
C ILE A 214 -25.49 -5.32 18.50
N GLY A 215 -24.90 -4.36 17.77
CA GLY A 215 -24.80 -4.34 16.31
C GLY A 215 -24.20 -3.04 15.81
N PHE A 216 -24.19 -2.85 14.51
CA PHE A 216 -23.68 -1.64 13.88
C PHE A 216 -24.41 -1.28 12.59
N TYR A 217 -24.45 0.00 12.29
CA TYR A 217 -24.82 0.52 10.98
C TYR A 217 -23.61 0.86 10.16
N VAL A 218 -23.71 0.66 8.84
CA VAL A 218 -22.69 1.07 7.89
C VAL A 218 -23.14 2.33 7.17
N HIS A 219 -22.30 3.35 7.16
CA HIS A 219 -22.57 4.58 6.42
C HIS A 219 -21.51 4.78 5.33
N ARG A 220 -21.94 5.28 4.19
CA ARG A 220 -21.05 5.70 3.13
C ARG A 220 -20.35 7.01 3.53
N ALA A 221 -19.02 7.06 3.44
CA ALA A 221 -18.24 8.29 3.61
C ALA A 221 -17.52 8.68 2.31
N SER A 222 -18.12 8.35 1.15
CA SER A 222 -17.65 8.72 -0.18
C SER A 222 -18.83 9.14 -1.03
N SER A 223 -18.67 10.21 -1.80
CA SER A 223 -19.65 10.65 -2.82
C SER A 223 -19.67 9.75 -4.05
N ILE A 224 -18.65 8.87 -4.20
CA ILE A 224 -18.56 7.95 -5.34
C ILE A 224 -19.46 6.74 -5.07
N PRO A 225 -20.42 6.42 -5.95
CA PRO A 225 -21.26 5.22 -5.84
C PRO A 225 -20.40 3.94 -5.81
N CYS A 226 -20.81 2.97 -4.99
CA CYS A 226 -20.13 1.68 -4.89
C CYS A 226 -21.16 0.60 -4.60
N SER A 227 -21.48 -0.24 -5.59
CA SER A 227 -22.46 -1.31 -5.46
C SER A 227 -22.15 -2.26 -4.31
N ILE A 228 -20.88 -2.61 -4.10
CA ILE A 228 -20.46 -3.49 -3.00
C ILE A 228 -20.79 -2.85 -1.64
N CYS A 229 -20.49 -1.56 -1.46
CA CYS A 229 -20.78 -0.87 -0.20
C CYS A 229 -22.27 -0.64 0.00
N ASP A 230 -23.01 -0.39 -1.08
CA ASP A 230 -24.44 -0.07 -1.03
C ASP A 230 -25.29 -1.23 -0.52
N GLU A 231 -24.85 -2.47 -0.73
CA GLU A 231 -25.47 -3.68 -0.19
C GLU A 231 -25.41 -3.75 1.34
N HIS A 232 -24.55 -2.97 1.98
CA HIS A 232 -24.36 -2.96 3.43
C HIS A 232 -24.94 -1.73 4.13
N ILE A 233 -25.53 -0.80 3.41
CA ILE A 233 -26.05 0.45 3.96
C ILE A 233 -27.55 0.32 4.27
N GLY A 234 -27.98 0.92 5.39
CA GLY A 234 -29.40 1.13 5.68
C GLY A 234 -30.07 0.08 6.56
N TRP A 235 -29.31 -0.90 7.09
CA TRP A 235 -29.81 -1.91 8.01
C TRP A 235 -28.83 -2.21 9.14
N LEU A 236 -29.30 -2.75 10.24
CA LEU A 236 -28.50 -3.08 11.42
C LEU A 236 -27.79 -4.43 11.18
N HIS A 237 -26.46 -4.38 11.17
CA HIS A 237 -25.58 -5.55 11.12
C HIS A 237 -25.40 -6.14 12.51
N ARG A 238 -25.21 -7.46 12.58
CA ARG A 238 -24.79 -8.15 13.80
C ARG A 238 -23.29 -7.92 14.02
N MET A 239 -22.82 -8.02 15.25
CA MET A 239 -21.38 -7.94 15.55
C MET A 239 -20.56 -9.04 14.87
N THR A 240 -21.19 -10.15 14.47
CA THR A 240 -20.54 -11.23 13.70
C THR A 240 -20.45 -10.96 12.19
N ASP A 241 -21.19 -9.99 11.68
CA ASP A 241 -21.19 -9.67 10.25
C ASP A 241 -19.89 -8.99 9.84
N PRO A 242 -19.50 -9.10 8.56
CA PRO A 242 -18.31 -8.40 8.04
C PRO A 242 -18.43 -6.88 8.22
N ALA A 243 -17.45 -6.28 8.88
CA ALA A 243 -17.33 -4.83 8.98
C ALA A 243 -16.61 -4.24 7.74
N PRO A 244 -16.81 -2.95 7.37
CA PRO A 244 -15.98 -2.32 6.32
C PRO A 244 -14.48 -2.45 6.67
N MET A 245 -13.65 -2.75 5.74
CA MET A 245 -13.49 -2.44 4.32
C MET A 245 -13.89 -3.61 3.39
N TYR A 246 -15.00 -3.50 2.73
CA TYR A 246 -15.50 -4.53 1.81
C TYR A 246 -14.69 -4.64 0.51
N HIS A 247 -13.97 -3.61 0.15
CA HIS A 247 -13.07 -3.57 -1.01
C HIS A 247 -11.87 -2.65 -0.73
N THR A 248 -10.84 -2.76 -1.55
CA THR A 248 -9.66 -1.89 -1.47
C THR A 248 -10.07 -0.42 -1.59
N SER A 249 -9.55 0.42 -0.68
CA SER A 249 -9.87 1.86 -0.59
C SER A 249 -11.31 2.20 -0.18
N CYS A 250 -12.03 1.26 0.43
CA CYS A 250 -13.35 1.52 1.04
C CYS A 250 -13.26 2.67 2.06
N LYS A 251 -14.25 3.58 1.99
CA LYS A 251 -14.35 4.75 2.88
C LYS A 251 -15.49 4.62 3.90
N CYS A 252 -16.26 3.53 3.86
CA CYS A 252 -17.38 3.34 4.75
C CYS A 252 -16.97 3.39 6.23
N ILE A 253 -17.87 3.87 7.05
CA ILE A 253 -17.72 4.00 8.50
C ILE A 253 -18.72 3.11 9.21
N VAL A 254 -18.42 2.79 10.46
CA VAL A 254 -19.26 1.97 11.33
C VAL A 254 -19.80 2.85 12.46
N GLU A 255 -21.09 2.82 12.68
CA GLU A 255 -21.75 3.42 13.84
C GLU A 255 -22.32 2.30 14.69
N TYR A 256 -21.74 2.09 15.87
CA TYR A 256 -22.18 1.03 16.80
C TYR A 256 -23.45 1.41 17.53
N VAL A 257 -24.25 0.40 17.83
CA VAL A 257 -25.47 0.49 18.65
C VAL A 257 -25.21 -0.29 19.94
N PHE A 258 -25.28 0.39 21.07
CA PHE A 258 -25.02 -0.20 22.40
C PHE A 258 -26.27 -0.53 23.18
N ASN A 259 -27.42 0.07 22.79
CA ASN A 259 -28.69 -0.12 23.49
C ASN A 259 -29.81 -0.10 22.46
N GLU A 260 -30.89 -0.92 22.68
CA GLU A 260 -32.01 -0.93 21.75
C GLU A 260 -32.73 0.43 21.66
N ASN A 261 -32.67 1.24 22.71
CA ASN A 261 -33.23 2.58 22.75
C ASN A 261 -32.37 3.63 22.00
N ASP A 262 -31.13 3.33 21.71
CA ASP A 262 -30.18 4.21 21.01
C ASP A 262 -30.18 3.97 19.49
N LYS A 263 -31.17 3.24 18.95
CA LYS A 263 -31.28 3.03 17.49
C LYS A 263 -31.34 4.39 16.79
N PRO A 264 -30.33 4.80 16.08
CA PRO A 264 -30.40 6.05 15.32
C PRO A 264 -31.55 5.93 14.33
N GLN A 265 -32.48 6.90 14.36
CA GLN A 265 -33.42 7.01 13.27
C GLN A 265 -32.66 7.18 11.98
N LEU A 266 -32.91 6.32 11.00
CA LEU A 266 -32.35 6.40 9.66
C LEU A 266 -32.67 7.80 9.09
N LYS A 267 -31.77 8.73 9.25
CA LYS A 267 -31.76 10.01 8.54
C LYS A 267 -30.60 9.97 7.59
N ASP A 268 -30.92 10.24 6.37
CA ASP A 268 -30.11 10.40 5.16
C ASP A 268 -28.63 9.99 5.16
N PRO A 269 -28.16 9.33 4.09
CA PRO A 269 -26.73 9.01 3.96
C PRO A 269 -25.89 10.26 4.16
N ILE A 270 -24.79 10.10 4.89
CA ILE A 270 -23.79 11.16 4.99
C ILE A 270 -23.19 11.33 3.60
N ILE A 271 -23.57 12.38 2.90
CA ILE A 271 -23.02 12.81 1.62
C ILE A 271 -21.62 13.42 1.85
#